data_513ae09f3bd1f1d3a3359e876e8393f7
#
_entry.id   513ae09f3bd1f1d3a3359e876e8393f7
#
_cell.length_a   1.000
_cell.length_b   1.000
_cell.length_c   1.000
_cell.angle_alpha   90.00
_cell.angle_beta   90.00
_cell.angle_gamma   90.00
#
_symmetry.space_group_name_H-M   'P 1'
#
loop_
_entity.id
_entity.type
_entity.pdbx_description
1 polymer ?
#
loop_
_entity_poly.entity_id
_entity_poly.type
_entity_poly.pdbx_seq_one_letter_code
_entity_poly.pdbx_strand_id
1 'polypeptide(L)'
;MLVAIVALDKYADMNNGKYRSTVKKWISKAKKEWIDKETGLLASFVDEVGKQFEGAPIKGSYSALNCYYLTFIDEAFAKHQHEKLKSLFWKDGFVTGLKEYWDRACPIGLDMDAGPIILELSPSGTAFFAGSSTYFNDLEIRNSILRTAEIAGHTIKIGNKRHYLLANMALVGEAIMLAMRTHIYKDKN
;
A
#
# COMPACT_ATOMS: atom_id res chain seq x y z
N MET A 1 3.63 8.85 8.56
CA MET A 1 3.60 10.29 8.19
C MET A 1 2.62 10.58 7.05
N LEU A 2 2.65 9.88 5.90
CA LEU A 2 1.77 10.13 4.74
C LEU A 2 0.27 10.11 5.10
N VAL A 3 -0.18 9.17 5.92
CA VAL A 3 -1.59 9.09 6.39
C VAL A 3 -2.02 10.41 7.05
N ALA A 4 -1.17 11.00 7.88
CA ALA A 4 -1.46 12.28 8.53
C ALA A 4 -1.53 13.44 7.52
N ILE A 5 -0.71 13.41 6.48
CA ILE A 5 -0.74 14.41 5.39
C ILE A 5 -2.04 14.30 4.57
N VAL A 6 -2.49 13.08 4.28
CA VAL A 6 -3.79 12.86 3.63
C VAL A 6 -4.94 13.36 4.52
N ALA A 7 -4.90 13.07 5.82
CA ALA A 7 -5.89 13.59 6.75
C ALA A 7 -5.89 15.13 6.80
N LEU A 8 -4.69 15.75 6.77
CA LEU A 8 -4.56 17.20 6.74
C LEU A 8 -5.10 17.81 5.43
N ASP A 9 -4.92 17.13 4.30
CA ASP A 9 -5.50 17.55 3.02
C ASP A 9 -7.03 17.51 3.06
N LYS A 10 -7.60 16.43 3.59
CA LYS A 10 -9.06 16.32 3.79
C LYS A 10 -9.60 17.37 4.77
N TYR A 11 -8.84 17.66 5.82
CA TYR A 11 -9.19 18.76 6.75
C TYR A 11 -9.17 20.11 6.02
N ALA A 12 -8.20 20.34 5.13
CA ALA A 12 -8.11 21.56 4.34
C ALA A 12 -9.33 21.73 3.40
N ASP A 13 -9.85 20.63 2.81
CA ASP A 13 -11.08 20.68 2.01
C ASP A 13 -12.29 21.21 2.81
N MET A 14 -12.37 20.88 4.09
CA MET A 14 -13.47 21.25 4.97
C MET A 14 -13.27 22.62 5.64
N ASN A 15 -12.06 23.21 5.58
CA ASN A 15 -11.67 24.41 6.34
C ASN A 15 -11.00 25.48 5.45
N ASN A 16 -11.61 25.81 4.32
CA ASN A 16 -11.18 26.88 3.43
C ASN A 16 -9.70 26.81 3.01
N GLY A 17 -9.18 25.62 2.82
CA GLY A 17 -7.80 25.39 2.40
C GLY A 17 -6.75 25.59 3.48
N LYS A 18 -7.14 25.70 4.75
CA LYS A 18 -6.20 25.83 5.88
C LYS A 18 -5.21 24.66 5.87
N TYR A 19 -3.91 24.95 5.95
CA TYR A 19 -2.79 24.01 5.90
C TYR A 19 -2.52 23.34 4.55
N ARG A 20 -3.22 23.68 3.46
CA ARG A 20 -2.94 23.11 2.13
C ARG A 20 -1.51 23.39 1.65
N SER A 21 -0.94 24.54 2.02
CA SER A 21 0.46 24.84 1.76
C SER A 21 1.43 23.86 2.44
N THR A 22 1.09 23.37 3.63
CA THR A 22 1.88 22.36 4.34
C THR A 22 1.85 21.02 3.60
N VAL A 23 0.69 20.60 3.11
CA VAL A 23 0.54 19.38 2.29
C VAL A 23 1.41 19.49 1.03
N LYS A 24 1.33 20.61 0.29
CA LYS A 24 2.15 20.84 -0.91
C LYS A 24 3.66 20.82 -0.62
N LYS A 25 4.10 21.46 0.47
CA LYS A 25 5.52 21.45 0.89
C LYS A 25 5.99 20.05 1.23
N TRP A 26 5.18 19.27 1.92
CA TRP A 26 5.49 17.88 2.27
C TRP A 26 5.67 17.02 1.00
N ILE A 27 4.72 17.08 0.04
CA ILE A 27 4.79 16.34 -1.22
C ILE A 27 6.06 16.74 -2.00
N SER A 28 6.34 18.04 -2.11
CA SER A 28 7.53 18.54 -2.79
C SER A 28 8.82 18.01 -2.14
N LYS A 29 8.91 18.02 -0.81
CA LYS A 29 10.04 17.47 -0.06
C LYS A 29 10.15 15.96 -0.28
N ALA A 30 9.05 15.21 -0.19
CA ALA A 30 9.02 13.78 -0.41
C ALA A 30 9.58 13.38 -1.78
N LYS A 31 9.12 14.06 -2.84
CA LYS A 31 9.61 13.84 -4.21
C LYS A 31 11.08 14.17 -4.39
N LYS A 32 11.59 15.17 -3.69
CA LYS A 32 12.98 15.67 -3.84
C LYS A 32 13.97 14.91 -2.98
N GLU A 33 13.60 14.57 -1.75
CA GLU A 33 14.56 14.16 -0.72
C GLU A 33 14.35 12.72 -0.22
N TRP A 34 13.14 12.13 -0.43
CA TRP A 34 12.81 10.85 0.16
C TRP A 34 12.58 9.73 -0.86
N ILE A 35 13.02 9.95 -2.09
CA ILE A 35 13.04 8.88 -3.09
C ILE A 35 14.34 8.10 -2.94
N ASP A 36 14.20 6.81 -2.72
CA ASP A 36 15.34 5.89 -2.70
C ASP A 36 15.97 5.82 -4.10
N LYS A 37 17.28 5.93 -4.18
CA LYS A 37 17.99 6.05 -5.46
C LYS A 37 18.06 4.76 -6.24
N GLU A 38 17.99 3.63 -5.57
CA GLU A 38 18.09 2.31 -6.17
C GLU A 38 16.74 1.83 -6.72
N THR A 39 15.71 1.96 -5.90
CA THR A 39 14.37 1.47 -6.25
C THR A 39 13.50 2.53 -6.95
N GLY A 40 13.77 3.81 -6.72
CA GLY A 40 12.90 4.91 -7.13
C GLY A 40 11.61 5.00 -6.32
N LEU A 41 11.49 4.24 -5.24
CA LEU A 41 10.34 4.26 -4.33
C LEU A 41 10.55 5.26 -3.20
N LEU A 42 9.43 5.67 -2.60
CA LEU A 42 9.44 6.51 -1.41
C LEU A 42 10.04 5.72 -0.24
N ALA A 43 11.02 6.32 0.44
CA ALA A 43 11.70 5.70 1.58
C ALA A 43 10.71 5.23 2.64
N SER A 44 10.94 4.03 3.17
CA SER A 44 10.10 3.46 4.23
C SER A 44 10.25 4.24 5.54
N PHE A 45 11.43 4.76 5.80
CA PHE A 45 11.75 5.45 7.05
C PHE A 45 12.55 6.74 6.79
N VAL A 46 12.18 7.76 7.55
CA VAL A 46 12.94 9.02 7.70
C VAL A 46 13.04 9.35 9.18
N ASP A 47 14.12 9.99 9.59
CA ASP A 47 14.34 10.43 10.95
C ASP A 47 13.48 11.68 11.31
N GLU A 48 13.63 12.16 12.52
CA GLU A 48 12.90 13.32 13.06
C GLU A 48 13.25 14.65 12.36
N VAL A 49 14.43 14.74 11.72
CA VAL A 49 14.82 15.89 10.92
C VAL A 49 14.50 15.71 9.43
N GLY A 50 13.94 14.55 9.07
CA GLY A 50 13.50 14.24 7.72
C GLY A 50 14.62 13.77 6.80
N LYS A 51 15.70 13.17 7.33
CA LYS A 51 16.75 12.48 6.57
C LYS A 51 16.39 11.01 6.43
N GLN A 52 16.66 10.41 5.28
CA GLN A 52 16.49 8.96 5.09
C GLN A 52 17.49 8.21 5.99
N PHE A 53 17.00 7.11 6.60
CA PHE A 53 17.89 6.20 7.33
C PHE A 53 18.78 5.45 6.35
N GLU A 54 20.11 5.57 6.51
CA GLU A 54 21.09 4.81 5.72
C GLU A 54 20.91 3.30 5.99
N GLY A 55 20.85 2.51 4.93
CA GLY A 55 20.71 1.05 5.02
C GLY A 55 19.33 0.56 5.45
N ALA A 56 18.36 1.45 5.69
CA ALA A 56 17.00 1.00 5.94
C ALA A 56 16.39 0.41 4.66
N PRO A 57 15.84 -0.81 4.70
CA PRO A 57 15.28 -1.43 3.52
C PRO A 57 14.02 -0.71 3.05
N ILE A 58 13.84 -0.67 1.73
CA ILE A 58 12.53 -0.36 1.15
C ILE A 58 11.65 -1.59 1.35
N LYS A 59 10.51 -1.40 2.03
CA LYS A 59 9.58 -2.47 2.37
C LYS A 59 8.37 -2.45 1.45
N GLY A 60 7.95 -3.63 0.96
CA GLY A 60 6.79 -3.79 0.11
C GLY A 60 5.50 -3.32 0.77
N SER A 61 5.32 -3.64 2.04
CA SER A 61 4.17 -3.21 2.86
C SER A 61 4.02 -1.68 2.94
N TYR A 62 5.12 -0.99 3.26
CA TYR A 62 5.11 0.48 3.33
C TYR A 62 4.92 1.13 1.96
N SER A 63 5.57 0.57 0.93
CA SER A 63 5.43 1.09 -0.43
C SER A 63 4.00 0.93 -0.95
N ALA A 64 3.34 -0.20 -0.68
CA ALA A 64 1.94 -0.42 -1.04
C ALA A 64 0.99 0.54 -0.30
N LEU A 65 1.21 0.74 1.01
CA LEU A 65 0.48 1.72 1.80
C LEU A 65 0.66 3.14 1.25
N ASN A 66 1.89 3.49 0.89
CA ASN A 66 2.20 4.79 0.29
C ASN A 66 1.49 4.95 -1.07
N CYS A 67 1.54 3.95 -1.96
CA CYS A 67 0.82 3.99 -3.23
C CYS A 67 -0.67 4.25 -3.03
N TYR A 68 -1.30 3.56 -2.10
CA TYR A 68 -2.71 3.75 -1.79
C TYR A 68 -3.02 5.17 -1.31
N TYR A 69 -2.30 5.67 -0.31
CA TYR A 69 -2.58 7.00 0.25
C TYR A 69 -2.19 8.15 -0.67
N LEU A 70 -1.20 8.00 -1.53
CA LEU A 70 -0.82 9.01 -2.52
C LEU A 70 -1.94 9.26 -3.54
N THR A 71 -2.80 8.28 -3.85
CA THR A 71 -3.94 8.47 -4.76
C THR A 71 -4.88 9.60 -4.32
N PHE A 72 -4.92 9.91 -3.04
CA PHE A 72 -5.77 10.95 -2.50
C PHE A 72 -5.22 12.36 -2.68
N ILE A 73 -3.89 12.52 -2.83
CA ILE A 73 -3.21 13.83 -2.79
C ILE A 73 -2.34 14.13 -4.00
N ASP A 74 -1.81 13.11 -4.68
CA ASP A 74 -0.95 13.28 -5.87
C ASP A 74 -1.02 12.02 -6.75
N GLU A 75 -1.98 12.00 -7.64
CA GLU A 75 -2.27 10.84 -8.50
C GLU A 75 -1.09 10.47 -9.42
N ALA A 76 -0.43 11.45 -10.01
CA ALA A 76 0.71 11.20 -10.91
C ALA A 76 1.87 10.57 -10.15
N PHE A 77 2.14 11.03 -8.94
CA PHE A 77 3.15 10.44 -8.07
C PHE A 77 2.75 9.04 -7.60
N ALA A 78 1.49 8.85 -7.20
CA ALA A 78 0.94 7.54 -6.85
C ALA A 78 1.11 6.53 -7.98
N LYS A 79 0.80 6.91 -9.23
CA LYS A 79 0.94 6.04 -10.40
C LYS A 79 2.39 5.65 -10.63
N HIS A 80 3.31 6.61 -10.58
CA HIS A 80 4.74 6.32 -10.71
C HIS A 80 5.22 5.34 -9.65
N GLN A 81 4.83 5.54 -8.38
CA GLN A 81 5.18 4.63 -7.28
C GLN A 81 4.55 3.25 -7.45
N HIS A 82 3.31 3.17 -7.92
CA HIS A 82 2.61 1.92 -8.22
C HIS A 82 3.35 1.08 -9.27
N GLU A 83 3.74 1.70 -10.40
CA GLU A 83 4.47 1.01 -11.47
C GLU A 83 5.86 0.51 -11.00
N LYS A 84 6.58 1.33 -10.23
CA LYS A 84 7.85 0.94 -9.64
C LYS A 84 7.71 -0.21 -8.66
N LEU A 85 6.71 -0.14 -7.76
CA LEU A 85 6.43 -1.20 -6.81
C LEU A 85 6.08 -2.51 -7.51
N LYS A 86 5.21 -2.45 -8.53
CA LYS A 86 4.85 -3.60 -9.35
C LYS A 86 6.10 -4.24 -9.98
N SER A 87 6.96 -3.44 -10.60
CA SER A 87 8.13 -3.97 -11.31
C SER A 87 9.17 -4.64 -10.41
N LEU A 88 9.31 -4.23 -9.15
CA LEU A 88 10.34 -4.71 -8.24
C LEU A 88 9.85 -5.76 -7.24
N PHE A 89 8.62 -5.63 -6.77
CA PHE A 89 8.12 -6.42 -5.64
C PHE A 89 7.07 -7.45 -6.00
N TRP A 90 6.46 -7.36 -7.21
CA TRP A 90 5.44 -8.31 -7.59
C TRP A 90 6.02 -9.71 -7.78
N LYS A 91 5.36 -10.70 -7.19
CA LYS A 91 5.71 -12.11 -7.31
C LYS A 91 4.51 -12.89 -7.82
N ASP A 92 4.67 -13.48 -8.99
CA ASP A 92 3.72 -14.42 -9.55
C ASP A 92 3.97 -15.84 -9.05
N GLY A 93 2.91 -16.66 -9.03
CA GLY A 93 2.99 -18.07 -8.66
C GLY A 93 1.62 -18.65 -8.34
N PHE A 94 1.59 -19.78 -7.65
CA PHE A 94 0.34 -20.38 -7.15
C PHE A 94 -0.36 -19.44 -6.15
N VAL A 95 0.44 -18.78 -5.31
CA VAL A 95 0.02 -17.65 -4.47
C VAL A 95 0.78 -16.43 -4.95
N THR A 96 0.06 -15.39 -5.35
CA THR A 96 0.61 -14.15 -5.89
C THR A 96 0.50 -13.02 -4.90
N GLY A 97 1.43 -12.07 -4.96
CA GLY A 97 1.39 -10.90 -4.09
C GLY A 97 2.66 -10.07 -4.13
N LEU A 98 2.77 -9.11 -3.24
CA LEU A 98 3.99 -8.34 -3.06
C LEU A 98 4.95 -9.02 -2.09
N LYS A 99 6.23 -9.09 -2.46
CA LYS A 99 7.31 -9.42 -1.53
C LYS A 99 7.44 -8.32 -0.47
N GLU A 100 7.91 -8.69 0.73
CA GLU A 100 8.27 -7.68 1.73
C GLU A 100 9.62 -7.02 1.40
N TYR A 101 10.58 -7.81 0.86
CA TYR A 101 11.90 -7.34 0.44
C TYR A 101 12.15 -7.66 -1.02
N TRP A 102 12.70 -6.71 -1.77
CA TRP A 102 13.01 -6.88 -3.19
C TRP A 102 14.42 -7.44 -3.42
N ASP A 103 15.35 -7.14 -2.52
CA ASP A 103 16.79 -7.35 -2.61
C ASP A 103 17.27 -8.66 -1.95
N ARG A 104 16.38 -9.35 -1.23
CA ARG A 104 16.74 -10.56 -0.49
C ARG A 104 15.59 -11.55 -0.41
N ALA A 105 15.92 -12.84 -0.34
CA ALA A 105 14.96 -13.89 -0.05
C ALA A 105 14.61 -13.91 1.45
N CYS A 106 13.33 -13.94 1.74
CA CYS A 106 12.79 -14.13 3.09
C CYS A 106 11.56 -15.04 3.00
N PRO A 107 11.76 -16.36 2.84
CA PRO A 107 10.65 -17.29 2.57
C PRO A 107 9.61 -17.32 3.68
N ILE A 108 10.06 -17.26 4.94
CA ILE A 108 9.21 -17.17 6.14
C ILE A 108 9.87 -16.22 7.12
N GLY A 109 9.11 -15.31 7.69
CA GLY A 109 9.60 -14.34 8.65
C GLY A 109 8.49 -13.66 9.41
N LEU A 110 8.88 -12.84 10.36
CA LEU A 110 8.02 -11.92 11.10
C LEU A 110 8.65 -10.54 11.04
N ASP A 111 7.96 -9.62 10.43
CA ASP A 111 8.32 -8.20 10.47
C ASP A 111 7.44 -7.49 11.49
N MET A 112 8.06 -6.66 12.34
CA MET A 112 7.36 -6.05 13.47
C MET A 112 6.25 -5.10 13.00
N ASP A 113 6.43 -4.46 11.85
CA ASP A 113 5.50 -3.47 11.31
C ASP A 113 4.54 -4.07 10.27
N ALA A 114 5.03 -4.99 9.45
CA ALA A 114 4.27 -5.59 8.35
C ALA A 114 3.53 -6.87 8.73
N GLY A 115 3.91 -7.49 9.87
CA GLY A 115 3.39 -8.78 10.31
C GLY A 115 4.11 -9.96 9.66
N PRO A 116 3.44 -11.12 9.51
CA PRO A 116 4.08 -12.32 8.99
C PRO A 116 4.49 -12.17 7.53
N ILE A 117 5.65 -12.75 7.18
CA ILE A 117 6.10 -12.93 5.80
C ILE A 117 5.93 -14.41 5.48
N ILE A 118 5.19 -14.72 4.43
CA ILE A 118 4.86 -16.09 4.03
C ILE A 118 5.21 -16.27 2.55
N LEU A 119 6.07 -17.22 2.23
CA LEU A 119 6.56 -17.45 0.85
C LEU A 119 7.17 -16.18 0.22
N GLU A 120 7.87 -15.38 1.01
CA GLU A 120 8.41 -14.03 0.70
C GLU A 120 7.36 -12.92 0.60
N LEU A 121 6.07 -13.27 0.58
CA LEU A 121 4.97 -12.31 0.43
C LEU A 121 4.66 -11.62 1.75
N SER A 122 4.36 -10.34 1.63
CA SER A 122 3.78 -9.52 2.69
C SER A 122 2.25 -9.52 2.55
N PRO A 123 1.48 -10.17 3.43
CA PRO A 123 0.02 -10.14 3.37
C PRO A 123 -0.55 -8.72 3.46
N SER A 124 -0.01 -7.88 4.34
CA SER A 124 -0.42 -6.49 4.50
C SER A 124 -0.09 -5.66 3.25
N GLY A 125 1.14 -5.78 2.73
CA GLY A 125 1.54 -5.12 1.49
C GLY A 125 0.69 -5.54 0.30
N THR A 126 0.43 -6.83 0.15
CA THR A 126 -0.42 -7.39 -0.90
C THR A 126 -1.85 -6.83 -0.80
N ALA A 127 -2.41 -6.76 0.41
CA ALA A 127 -3.74 -6.21 0.63
C ALA A 127 -3.83 -4.72 0.25
N PHE A 128 -2.87 -3.89 0.69
CA PHE A 128 -2.84 -2.46 0.32
C PHE A 128 -2.61 -2.24 -1.17
N PHE A 129 -1.83 -3.10 -1.82
CA PHE A 129 -1.58 -2.99 -3.26
C PHE A 129 -2.84 -3.22 -4.09
N ALA A 130 -3.80 -4.03 -3.61
CA ALA A 130 -5.12 -4.14 -4.23
C ALA A 130 -5.83 -2.79 -4.36
N GLY A 131 -5.60 -1.85 -3.42
CA GLY A 131 -6.19 -0.52 -3.45
C GLY A 131 -5.69 0.33 -4.61
N SER A 132 -4.38 0.46 -4.77
CA SER A 132 -3.82 1.20 -5.90
C SER A 132 -4.09 0.51 -7.24
N SER A 133 -4.05 -0.84 -7.28
CA SER A 133 -4.42 -1.61 -8.48
C SER A 133 -5.89 -1.41 -8.88
N THR A 134 -6.80 -1.32 -7.91
CA THR A 134 -8.22 -1.00 -8.15
C THR A 134 -8.37 0.42 -8.69
N TYR A 135 -7.67 1.37 -8.06
CA TYR A 135 -7.72 2.79 -8.43
C TYR A 135 -7.22 3.03 -9.86
N PHE A 136 -6.09 2.43 -10.24
CA PHE A 136 -5.47 2.57 -11.56
C PHE A 136 -6.03 1.61 -12.62
N ASN A 137 -7.08 0.84 -12.27
CA ASN A 137 -7.68 -0.16 -13.16
C ASN A 137 -6.69 -1.23 -13.66
N ASP A 138 -5.69 -1.57 -12.83
CA ASP A 138 -4.79 -2.71 -13.07
C ASP A 138 -5.51 -4.00 -12.65
N LEU A 139 -6.45 -4.44 -13.51
CA LEU A 139 -7.37 -5.52 -13.19
C LEU A 139 -6.66 -6.87 -13.09
N GLU A 140 -5.57 -7.07 -13.80
CA GLU A 140 -4.78 -8.31 -13.73
C GLU A 140 -4.21 -8.50 -12.32
N ILE A 141 -3.48 -7.52 -11.83
CA ILE A 141 -2.89 -7.53 -10.49
C ILE A 141 -3.98 -7.59 -9.42
N ARG A 142 -5.00 -6.74 -9.54
CA ARG A 142 -6.14 -6.74 -8.61
C ARG A 142 -6.79 -8.11 -8.49
N ASN A 143 -7.11 -8.73 -9.62
CA ASN A 143 -7.81 -10.03 -9.62
C ASN A 143 -6.90 -11.15 -9.08
N SER A 144 -5.61 -11.10 -9.35
CA SER A 144 -4.63 -12.04 -8.80
C SER A 144 -4.54 -11.91 -7.27
N ILE A 145 -4.49 -10.68 -6.75
CA ILE A 145 -4.52 -10.43 -5.29
C ILE A 145 -5.83 -10.97 -4.67
N LEU A 146 -6.97 -10.70 -5.29
CA LEU A 146 -8.26 -11.16 -4.77
C LEU A 146 -8.35 -12.69 -4.78
N ARG A 147 -7.78 -13.36 -5.79
CA ARG A 147 -7.69 -14.84 -5.82
C ARG A 147 -6.81 -15.36 -4.68
N THR A 148 -5.65 -14.75 -4.44
CA THR A 148 -4.80 -15.10 -3.30
C THR A 148 -5.53 -14.92 -1.97
N ALA A 149 -6.28 -13.82 -1.81
CA ALA A 149 -7.07 -13.56 -0.62
C ALA A 149 -8.18 -14.61 -0.40
N GLU A 150 -8.84 -15.07 -1.47
CA GLU A 150 -9.85 -16.15 -1.39
C GLU A 150 -9.22 -17.48 -0.93
N ILE A 151 -8.04 -17.82 -1.46
CA ILE A 151 -7.33 -19.06 -1.10
C ILE A 151 -6.82 -18.96 0.36
N ALA A 152 -6.11 -17.89 0.70
CA ALA A 152 -5.50 -17.72 2.02
C ALA A 152 -6.53 -17.46 3.11
N GLY A 153 -7.59 -16.72 2.80
CA GLY A 153 -8.64 -16.35 3.75
C GLY A 153 -9.68 -17.43 4.00
N HIS A 154 -9.75 -18.48 3.18
CA HIS A 154 -10.78 -19.51 3.25
C HIS A 154 -12.18 -18.87 3.34
N THR A 155 -12.61 -18.25 2.25
CA THR A 155 -13.92 -17.58 2.22
C THR A 155 -15.05 -18.55 2.51
N ILE A 156 -15.88 -18.23 3.50
CA ILE A 156 -17.10 -18.97 3.82
C ILE A 156 -18.33 -18.10 3.53
N LYS A 157 -19.43 -18.76 3.17
CA LYS A 157 -20.73 -18.14 2.95
C LYS A 157 -21.75 -18.72 3.91
N ILE A 158 -22.38 -17.86 4.72
CA ILE A 158 -23.46 -18.24 5.63
C ILE A 158 -24.68 -17.40 5.28
N GLY A 159 -25.68 -18.03 4.67
CA GLY A 159 -26.84 -17.32 4.14
C GLY A 159 -26.43 -16.31 3.07
N ASN A 160 -26.76 -15.03 3.28
CA ASN A 160 -26.40 -13.92 2.39
C ASN A 160 -25.10 -13.21 2.79
N LYS A 161 -24.42 -13.66 3.86
CA LYS A 161 -23.18 -13.08 4.33
C LYS A 161 -21.98 -13.89 3.82
N ARG A 162 -20.93 -13.19 3.44
CA ARG A 162 -19.66 -13.77 3.01
C ARG A 162 -18.53 -13.09 3.76
N HIS A 163 -17.62 -13.87 4.32
CA HIS A 163 -16.42 -13.37 5.01
C HIS A 163 -15.28 -14.37 4.92
N TYR A 164 -14.07 -13.92 5.21
CA TYR A 164 -12.93 -14.80 5.36
C TYR A 164 -13.00 -15.55 6.71
N LEU A 165 -12.73 -16.85 6.71
CA LEU A 165 -12.68 -17.63 7.95
C LEU A 165 -11.67 -17.03 8.93
N LEU A 166 -10.52 -16.56 8.43
CA LEU A 166 -9.49 -15.89 9.22
C LEU A 166 -9.92 -14.52 9.78
N ALA A 167 -11.04 -13.94 9.32
CA ALA A 167 -11.55 -12.67 9.86
C ALA A 167 -11.90 -12.76 11.34
N ASN A 168 -12.27 -13.93 11.82
CA ASN A 168 -12.49 -14.14 13.26
C ASN A 168 -11.22 -13.98 14.10
N MET A 169 -10.03 -14.09 13.48
CA MET A 169 -8.73 -13.90 14.11
C MET A 169 -8.10 -12.55 13.74
N ALA A 170 -8.48 -11.97 12.61
CA ALA A 170 -7.87 -10.76 12.06
C ALA A 170 -8.90 -9.92 11.29
N LEU A 171 -9.91 -9.38 12.00
CA LEU A 171 -10.95 -8.51 11.44
C LEU A 171 -10.40 -7.33 10.63
N VAL A 172 -9.22 -6.82 11.03
CA VAL A 172 -8.51 -5.74 10.32
C VAL A 172 -8.19 -6.12 8.87
N GLY A 173 -7.80 -7.37 8.62
CA GLY A 173 -7.50 -7.85 7.26
C GLY A 173 -8.73 -7.79 6.34
N GLU A 174 -9.90 -8.16 6.85
CA GLU A 174 -11.13 -8.08 6.08
C GLU A 174 -11.57 -6.64 5.79
N ALA A 175 -11.44 -5.76 6.78
CA ALA A 175 -11.72 -4.34 6.63
C ALA A 175 -10.79 -3.67 5.59
N ILE A 176 -9.49 -3.98 5.62
CA ILE A 176 -8.53 -3.52 4.62
C ILE A 176 -8.94 -4.02 3.24
N MET A 177 -9.21 -5.31 3.07
CA MET A 177 -9.60 -5.87 1.78
C MET A 177 -10.89 -5.26 1.23
N LEU A 178 -11.88 -4.98 2.08
CA LEU A 178 -13.10 -4.29 1.68
C LEU A 178 -12.80 -2.87 1.19
N ALA A 179 -12.02 -2.11 1.96
CA ALA A 179 -11.63 -0.75 1.60
C ALA A 179 -10.85 -0.71 0.27
N MET A 180 -9.88 -1.63 0.11
CA MET A 180 -9.01 -1.66 -1.07
C MET A 180 -9.76 -2.05 -2.35
N ARG A 181 -10.65 -3.04 -2.30
CA ARG A 181 -11.41 -3.49 -3.48
C ARG A 181 -12.50 -2.52 -3.93
N THR A 182 -12.86 -1.56 -3.08
CA THR A 182 -13.85 -0.50 -3.37
C THR A 182 -13.21 0.86 -3.66
N HIS A 183 -11.88 0.95 -3.65
CA HIS A 183 -11.14 2.18 -3.93
C HIS A 183 -11.04 2.44 -5.45
N ILE A 184 -12.12 2.97 -6.01
CA ILE A 184 -12.21 3.26 -7.44
C ILE A 184 -11.80 4.71 -7.75
N TYR A 185 -11.24 4.90 -8.94
CA TYR A 185 -11.05 6.24 -9.51
C TYR A 185 -12.41 6.94 -9.63
N LYS A 186 -12.52 8.11 -9.04
CA LYS A 186 -13.67 8.99 -9.24
C LYS A 186 -13.22 10.12 -10.14
N ASP A 187 -13.83 10.21 -11.33
CA ASP A 187 -13.69 11.42 -12.13
C ASP A 187 -14.02 12.62 -11.24
N LYS A 188 -13.08 13.54 -11.15
CA LYS A 188 -13.31 14.82 -10.48
C LYS A 188 -14.13 15.67 -11.45
N ASN A 189 -15.47 15.48 -11.44
CA ASN A 189 -16.40 16.40 -12.05
C ASN A 189 -16.42 17.71 -11.27
#